data_816d6f2387cbc109a49e3dfddfcb3d02
#
_entry.id   816d6f2387cbc109a49e3dfddfcb3d02
#
_cell.length_a   1.000
_cell.length_b   1.000
_cell.length_c   1.000
_cell.angle_alpha   90.00
_cell.angle_beta   90.00
_cell.angle_gamma   90.00
#
_symmetry.space_group_name_H-M   'P 1'
#
loop_
_entity.id
_entity.type
_entity.pdbx_description
1 polymer ?
#
loop_
_entity_poly.entity_id
_entity_poly.type
_entity_poly.pdbx_seq_one_letter_code
_entity_poly.pdbx_strand_id
1 'polypeptide(L)'
;MEMNRLIDHTLLKADASISSIEKLCNEALNYHFASVCVNPGFVPLASKLLKGSDVKVCTVIGFPLGATLPKAKQAETLLAVEAGAEEIDMVINVSMAKEHQFDYVENEIRLVKEACTDKILKVILETCLLTDDEIVSCCKAAVNAGADFVKTSTGFSKGGATTHAVKIMRDTVGPNFGVKASG
;
A
#
# COMPACT_ATOMS: atom_id res chain seq x y z
N MET A 1 -0.54 22.29 -3.19
CA MET A 1 0.30 21.08 -3.05
C MET A 1 0.87 20.76 -4.42
N GLU A 2 2.16 20.55 -4.52
CA GLU A 2 2.81 20.22 -5.80
C GLU A 2 2.52 18.77 -6.18
N MET A 3 2.27 18.49 -7.46
CA MET A 3 1.84 17.18 -7.96
C MET A 3 2.88 16.07 -7.68
N ASN A 4 4.17 16.39 -7.78
CA ASN A 4 5.25 15.44 -7.49
C ASN A 4 5.19 14.89 -6.07
N ARG A 5 4.75 15.68 -5.09
CA ARG A 5 4.57 15.27 -3.69
C ARG A 5 3.41 14.30 -3.45
N LEU A 6 2.68 13.94 -4.50
CA LEU A 6 1.63 12.93 -4.46
C LEU A 6 2.03 11.61 -5.13
N ILE A 7 3.26 11.53 -5.67
CA ILE A 7 3.74 10.38 -6.46
C ILE A 7 4.56 9.45 -5.57
N ASP A 8 4.16 8.17 -5.52
CA ASP A 8 5.02 7.08 -5.06
C ASP A 8 5.71 6.48 -6.29
N HIS A 9 7.00 6.76 -6.46
CA HIS A 9 7.78 6.24 -7.58
C HIS A 9 8.05 4.76 -7.38
N THR A 10 7.51 3.89 -8.25
CA THR A 10 7.30 2.48 -7.94
C THR A 10 8.06 1.53 -8.87
N LEU A 11 8.76 0.54 -8.29
CA LEU A 11 9.37 -0.58 -9.00
C LEU A 11 9.20 -1.88 -8.21
N LEU A 12 8.23 -2.70 -8.65
CA LEU A 12 7.84 -3.96 -7.96
C LEU A 12 8.02 -5.20 -8.84
N LYS A 13 8.72 -5.08 -9.98
CA LYS A 13 9.01 -6.23 -10.85
C LYS A 13 9.89 -7.25 -10.10
N ALA A 14 9.60 -8.54 -10.31
CA ALA A 14 10.35 -9.63 -9.69
C ALA A 14 11.84 -9.67 -10.10
N ASP A 15 12.15 -9.18 -11.29
CA ASP A 15 13.48 -9.10 -11.88
C ASP A 15 14.17 -7.74 -11.70
N ALA A 16 13.66 -6.89 -10.79
CA ALA A 16 14.30 -5.61 -10.48
C ALA A 16 15.75 -5.79 -10.03
N SER A 17 16.66 -5.03 -10.64
CA SER A 17 18.08 -5.07 -10.28
C SER A 17 18.45 -3.99 -9.26
N ILE A 18 19.59 -4.16 -8.57
CA ILE A 18 20.16 -3.13 -7.69
C ILE A 18 20.29 -1.80 -8.41
N SER A 19 20.84 -1.81 -9.62
CA SER A 19 21.02 -0.58 -10.42
C SER A 19 19.70 0.10 -10.79
N SER A 20 18.62 -0.67 -11.00
CA SER A 20 17.30 -0.10 -11.27
C SER A 20 16.69 0.55 -10.00
N ILE A 21 16.95 0.01 -8.82
CA ILE A 21 16.55 0.62 -7.55
C ILE A 21 17.36 1.89 -7.25
N GLU A 22 18.67 1.88 -7.52
CA GLU A 22 19.52 3.08 -7.39
C GLU A 22 19.02 4.20 -8.30
N LYS A 23 18.68 3.87 -9.56
CA LYS A 23 18.09 4.83 -10.50
C LYS A 23 16.76 5.38 -9.99
N LEU A 24 15.85 4.51 -9.50
CA LEU A 24 14.56 4.88 -8.92
C LEU A 24 14.73 5.89 -7.78
N CYS A 25 15.63 5.62 -6.84
CA CYS A 25 15.89 6.50 -5.72
C CYS A 25 16.47 7.85 -6.16
N ASN A 26 17.42 7.86 -7.11
CA ASN A 26 17.98 9.08 -7.66
C ASN A 26 16.92 9.94 -8.38
N GLU A 27 16.03 9.33 -9.16
CA GLU A 27 14.90 10.03 -9.78
C GLU A 27 13.98 10.64 -8.73
N ALA A 28 13.64 9.88 -7.68
CA ALA A 28 12.77 10.36 -6.61
C ALA A 28 13.37 11.57 -5.87
N LEU A 29 14.68 11.57 -5.62
CA LEU A 29 15.39 12.69 -5.04
C LEU A 29 15.36 13.93 -5.96
N ASN A 30 15.67 13.74 -7.25
CA ASN A 30 15.76 14.83 -8.22
C ASN A 30 14.39 15.50 -8.48
N TYR A 31 13.31 14.71 -8.48
CA TYR A 31 11.95 15.21 -8.74
C TYR A 31 11.14 15.45 -7.47
N HIS A 32 11.73 15.25 -6.29
CA HIS A 32 11.08 15.45 -5.00
C HIS A 32 9.74 14.68 -4.89
N PHE A 33 9.73 13.40 -5.25
CA PHE A 33 8.54 12.56 -5.10
C PHE A 33 8.20 12.31 -3.62
N ALA A 34 6.97 11.88 -3.33
CA ALA A 34 6.53 11.57 -1.97
C ALA A 34 7.29 10.38 -1.39
N SER A 35 7.40 9.31 -2.19
CA SER A 35 8.10 8.09 -1.79
C SER A 35 8.69 7.35 -2.99
N VAL A 36 9.56 6.37 -2.69
CA VAL A 36 9.79 5.22 -3.57
C VAL A 36 9.04 4.01 -3.01
N CYS A 37 8.47 3.18 -3.90
CA CYS A 37 7.81 1.94 -3.50
C CYS A 37 8.53 0.75 -4.11
N VAL A 38 9.07 -0.12 -3.26
CA VAL A 38 9.94 -1.25 -3.66
C VAL A 38 9.51 -2.54 -2.96
N ASN A 39 9.89 -3.69 -3.51
CA ASN A 39 9.71 -4.97 -2.82
C ASN A 39 10.49 -5.01 -1.48
N PRO A 40 10.03 -5.75 -0.45
CA PRO A 40 10.62 -5.75 0.90
C PRO A 40 12.13 -6.01 0.92
N GLY A 41 12.64 -6.88 0.04
CA GLY A 41 14.08 -7.17 -0.05
C GLY A 41 14.96 -5.98 -0.42
N PHE A 42 14.39 -4.91 -1.01
CA PHE A 42 15.10 -3.69 -1.38
C PHE A 42 14.95 -2.54 -0.38
N VAL A 43 14.15 -2.71 0.68
CA VAL A 43 13.95 -1.67 1.71
C VAL A 43 15.28 -1.22 2.33
N PRO A 44 16.21 -2.11 2.74
CA PRO A 44 17.49 -1.67 3.32
C PRO A 44 18.32 -0.80 2.36
N LEU A 45 18.31 -1.14 1.07
CA LEU A 45 19.03 -0.36 0.05
C LEU A 45 18.38 1.01 -0.14
N ALA A 46 17.06 1.05 -0.33
CA ALA A 46 16.32 2.31 -0.52
C ALA A 46 16.47 3.22 0.71
N SER A 47 16.34 2.68 1.93
CA SER A 47 16.52 3.42 3.18
C SER A 47 17.93 4.04 3.29
N LYS A 48 18.96 3.30 2.86
CA LYS A 48 20.34 3.82 2.82
C LYS A 48 20.51 4.97 1.82
N LEU A 49 19.94 4.80 0.59
CA LEU A 49 20.08 5.77 -0.50
C LEU A 49 19.32 7.06 -0.24
N LEU A 50 18.18 6.98 0.44
CA LEU A 50 17.31 8.12 0.72
C LEU A 50 17.55 8.76 2.09
N LYS A 51 18.56 8.29 2.83
CA LYS A 51 18.86 8.79 4.17
C LYS A 51 19.13 10.30 4.18
N GLY A 52 18.38 11.01 5.02
CA GLY A 52 18.52 12.47 5.17
C GLY A 52 17.72 13.27 4.13
N SER A 53 16.98 12.62 3.25
CA SER A 53 16.02 13.27 2.34
C SER A 53 14.60 13.28 2.94
N ASP A 54 13.68 13.95 2.26
CA ASP A 54 12.26 13.97 2.57
C ASP A 54 11.45 12.92 1.76
N VAL A 55 12.10 12.13 0.91
CA VAL A 55 11.50 11.03 0.14
C VAL A 55 11.37 9.81 1.03
N LYS A 56 10.14 9.30 1.19
CA LYS A 56 9.84 8.16 2.05
C LYS A 56 10.16 6.81 1.38
N VAL A 57 10.47 5.80 2.20
CA VAL A 57 10.58 4.42 1.75
C VAL A 57 9.26 3.71 1.99
N CYS A 58 8.56 3.38 0.91
CA CYS A 58 7.35 2.58 0.91
C CYS A 58 7.68 1.14 0.49
N THR A 59 6.98 0.17 1.06
CA THR A 59 7.05 -1.23 0.61
C THR A 59 5.68 -1.90 0.65
N VAL A 60 5.60 -3.09 0.06
CA VAL A 60 4.36 -3.85 -0.09
C VAL A 60 4.33 -5.07 0.85
N ILE A 61 3.15 -5.43 1.34
CA ILE A 61 2.92 -6.55 2.27
C ILE A 61 1.81 -7.46 1.76
N GLY A 62 2.06 -8.77 1.79
CA GLY A 62 1.13 -9.78 1.23
C GLY A 62 0.94 -9.65 -0.28
N PHE A 63 1.87 -9.04 -0.96
CA PHE A 63 1.73 -8.57 -2.33
C PHE A 63 2.18 -9.62 -3.37
N PRO A 64 1.51 -9.70 -4.55
CA PRO A 64 0.34 -8.89 -4.95
C PRO A 64 -1.02 -9.52 -4.63
N LEU A 65 -1.08 -10.75 -4.15
CA LEU A 65 -2.31 -11.55 -4.07
C LEU A 65 -3.14 -11.30 -2.81
N GLY A 66 -2.53 -10.84 -1.73
CA GLY A 66 -3.20 -10.71 -0.43
C GLY A 66 -3.59 -12.05 0.22
N ALA A 67 -3.31 -13.19 -0.43
CA ALA A 67 -3.83 -14.52 -0.11
C ALA A 67 -2.99 -15.28 0.93
N THR A 68 -2.32 -14.59 1.84
CA THR A 68 -1.55 -15.18 2.92
C THR A 68 -2.24 -15.00 4.28
N LEU A 69 -1.72 -15.63 5.31
CA LEU A 69 -2.28 -15.55 6.67
C LEU A 69 -2.08 -14.14 7.26
N PRO A 70 -3.04 -13.61 8.05
CA PRO A 70 -2.90 -12.31 8.71
C PRO A 70 -1.63 -12.18 9.56
N LYS A 71 -1.26 -13.23 10.29
CA LYS A 71 -0.01 -13.30 11.08
C LYS A 71 1.26 -13.24 10.20
N ALA A 72 1.22 -13.77 8.98
CA ALA A 72 2.34 -13.67 8.04
C ALA A 72 2.51 -12.21 7.56
N LYS A 73 1.40 -11.52 7.22
CA LYS A 73 1.42 -10.08 6.88
C LYS A 73 1.93 -9.23 8.06
N GLN A 74 1.50 -9.54 9.29
CA GLN A 74 1.99 -8.87 10.50
C GLN A 74 3.50 -9.04 10.64
N ALA A 75 4.02 -10.26 10.52
CA ALA A 75 5.45 -10.54 10.62
C ALA A 75 6.26 -9.85 9.51
N GLU A 76 5.77 -9.90 8.26
CA GLU A 76 6.38 -9.22 7.12
C GLU A 76 6.45 -7.71 7.36
N THR A 77 5.40 -7.12 7.93
CA THR A 77 5.35 -5.69 8.28
C THR A 77 6.41 -5.32 9.32
N LEU A 78 6.52 -6.09 10.42
CA LEU A 78 7.53 -5.86 11.46
C LEU A 78 8.94 -5.85 10.87
N LEU A 79 9.26 -6.85 10.04
CA LEU A 79 10.57 -6.95 9.38
C LEU A 79 10.81 -5.80 8.40
N ALA A 80 9.79 -5.37 7.66
CA ALA A 80 9.89 -4.25 6.73
C ALA A 80 10.14 -2.92 7.46
N VAL A 81 9.45 -2.67 8.57
CA VAL A 81 9.65 -1.47 9.41
C VAL A 81 11.04 -1.48 10.04
N GLU A 82 11.50 -2.62 10.57
CA GLU A 82 12.86 -2.78 11.09
C GLU A 82 13.93 -2.52 10.03
N ALA A 83 13.66 -2.93 8.78
CA ALA A 83 14.54 -2.68 7.63
C ALA A 83 14.57 -1.22 7.17
N GLY A 84 13.66 -0.37 7.66
CA GLY A 84 13.61 1.07 7.38
C GLY A 84 12.44 1.54 6.51
N ALA A 85 11.38 0.74 6.35
CA ALA A 85 10.15 1.20 5.69
C ALA A 85 9.43 2.26 6.55
N GLU A 86 8.95 3.32 5.92
CA GLU A 86 8.21 4.43 6.53
C GLU A 86 6.74 4.44 6.11
N GLU A 87 6.41 3.73 5.01
CA GLU A 87 5.06 3.53 4.50
C GLU A 87 4.88 2.07 4.10
N ILE A 88 3.71 1.53 4.39
CA ILE A 88 3.33 0.13 4.16
C ILE A 88 2.09 0.08 3.28
N ASP A 89 2.18 -0.60 2.14
CA ASP A 89 1.08 -0.85 1.22
C ASP A 89 0.68 -2.33 1.31
N MET A 90 -0.29 -2.68 2.16
CA MET A 90 -0.77 -4.06 2.28
C MET A 90 -1.87 -4.37 1.28
N VAL A 91 -1.94 -5.62 0.81
CA VAL A 91 -3.09 -6.13 0.03
C VAL A 91 -4.03 -6.90 0.96
N ILE A 92 -5.34 -6.61 0.89
CA ILE A 92 -6.35 -7.38 1.63
C ILE A 92 -6.43 -8.82 1.11
N ASN A 93 -7.00 -9.72 1.91
CA ASN A 93 -7.41 -11.04 1.42
C ASN A 93 -8.69 -10.89 0.58
N VAL A 94 -8.51 -10.77 -0.74
CA VAL A 94 -9.62 -10.56 -1.68
C VAL A 94 -10.62 -11.70 -1.63
N SER A 95 -10.18 -12.96 -1.42
CA SER A 95 -11.10 -14.10 -1.30
C SER A 95 -12.04 -13.93 -0.10
N MET A 96 -11.52 -13.47 1.05
CA MET A 96 -12.35 -13.23 2.22
C MET A 96 -13.32 -12.06 2.00
N ALA A 97 -12.91 -11.02 1.28
CA ALA A 97 -13.79 -9.94 0.88
C ALA A 97 -14.93 -10.43 -0.03
N LYS A 98 -14.64 -11.31 -0.99
CA LYS A 98 -15.63 -11.96 -1.88
C LYS A 98 -16.62 -12.86 -1.13
N GLU A 99 -16.18 -13.49 -0.05
CA GLU A 99 -17.02 -14.29 0.85
C GLU A 99 -17.72 -13.43 1.92
N HIS A 100 -17.68 -12.10 1.80
CA HIS A 100 -18.27 -11.13 2.74
C HIS A 100 -17.79 -11.28 4.19
N GLN A 101 -16.58 -11.84 4.39
CA GLN A 101 -15.93 -11.99 5.70
C GLN A 101 -15.21 -10.70 6.09
N PHE A 102 -15.96 -9.60 6.23
CA PHE A 102 -15.36 -8.27 6.45
C PHE A 102 -14.72 -8.12 7.82
N ASP A 103 -15.19 -8.87 8.84
CA ASP A 103 -14.53 -8.93 10.15
C ASP A 103 -13.12 -9.53 10.05
N TYR A 104 -12.93 -10.54 9.17
CA TYR A 104 -11.61 -11.09 8.89
C TYR A 104 -10.72 -10.03 8.21
N VAL A 105 -11.25 -9.32 7.21
CA VAL A 105 -10.52 -8.26 6.50
C VAL A 105 -10.14 -7.14 7.47
N GLU A 106 -11.05 -6.70 8.33
CA GLU A 106 -10.77 -5.70 9.36
C GLU A 106 -9.66 -6.16 10.32
N ASN A 107 -9.76 -7.42 10.80
CA ASN A 107 -8.78 -7.97 11.73
C ASN A 107 -7.37 -8.07 11.12
N GLU A 108 -7.25 -8.50 9.82
CA GLU A 108 -5.93 -8.56 9.18
C GLU A 108 -5.30 -7.17 8.99
N ILE A 109 -6.12 -6.16 8.65
CA ILE A 109 -5.67 -4.77 8.54
C ILE A 109 -5.22 -4.26 9.90
N ARG A 110 -5.98 -4.53 10.97
CA ARG A 110 -5.64 -4.13 12.35
C ARG A 110 -4.30 -4.72 12.79
N LEU A 111 -4.05 -6.01 12.54
CA LEU A 111 -2.79 -6.66 12.87
C LEU A 111 -1.59 -6.01 12.15
N VAL A 112 -1.78 -5.64 10.88
CA VAL A 112 -0.75 -4.92 10.11
C VAL A 112 -0.57 -3.50 10.64
N LYS A 113 -1.66 -2.77 10.97
CA LYS A 113 -1.57 -1.42 11.53
C LYS A 113 -0.85 -1.40 12.88
N GLU A 114 -1.11 -2.37 13.74
CA GLU A 114 -0.40 -2.53 15.01
C GLU A 114 1.12 -2.74 14.78
N ALA A 115 1.48 -3.52 13.76
CA ALA A 115 2.88 -3.74 13.38
C ALA A 115 3.55 -2.52 12.71
N CYS A 116 2.76 -1.65 12.07
CA CYS A 116 3.25 -0.39 11.48
C CYS A 116 3.70 0.64 12.53
N THR A 117 3.21 0.54 13.77
CA THR A 117 3.43 1.54 14.82
C THR A 117 2.99 2.95 14.40
N ASP A 118 3.92 3.87 14.18
CA ASP A 118 3.71 5.27 13.76
C ASP A 118 3.81 5.47 12.22
N LYS A 119 4.00 4.39 11.46
CA LYS A 119 4.14 4.46 10.00
C LYS A 119 2.79 4.53 9.29
N ILE A 120 2.81 5.05 8.06
CA ILE A 120 1.62 5.14 7.20
C ILE A 120 1.26 3.74 6.70
N LEU A 121 -0.01 3.37 6.86
CA LEU A 121 -0.59 2.16 6.28
C LEU A 121 -1.57 2.53 5.16
N LYS A 122 -1.30 2.02 3.95
CA LYS A 122 -2.22 2.10 2.81
C LYS A 122 -2.76 0.68 2.52
N VAL A 123 -4.07 0.56 2.38
CA VAL A 123 -4.76 -0.72 2.20
C VAL A 123 -5.20 -0.87 0.76
N ILE A 124 -4.56 -1.77 0.00
CA ILE A 124 -4.90 -2.08 -1.38
C ILE A 124 -6.10 -3.02 -1.39
N LEU A 125 -7.20 -2.57 -1.99
CA LEU A 125 -8.46 -3.31 -2.08
C LEU A 125 -8.51 -4.24 -3.30
N GLU A 126 -7.75 -3.95 -4.36
CA GLU A 126 -7.83 -4.58 -5.69
C GLU A 126 -9.23 -4.44 -6.30
N THR A 127 -9.64 -3.20 -6.47
CA THR A 127 -11.03 -2.83 -6.82
C THR A 127 -11.56 -3.49 -8.08
N CYS A 128 -10.70 -3.86 -9.05
CA CYS A 128 -11.11 -4.54 -10.27
C CYS A 128 -11.65 -5.97 -10.05
N LEU A 129 -11.50 -6.53 -8.85
CA LEU A 129 -12.01 -7.86 -8.45
C LEU A 129 -13.26 -7.76 -7.58
N LEU A 130 -13.64 -6.56 -7.11
CA LEU A 130 -14.70 -6.32 -6.16
C LEU A 130 -15.92 -5.67 -6.83
N THR A 131 -17.11 -5.92 -6.25
CA THR A 131 -18.31 -5.14 -6.53
C THR A 131 -18.28 -3.82 -5.76
N ASP A 132 -19.17 -2.88 -6.11
CA ASP A 132 -19.27 -1.59 -5.42
C ASP A 132 -19.56 -1.76 -3.91
N ASP A 133 -20.44 -2.68 -3.53
CA ASP A 133 -20.78 -2.96 -2.13
C ASP A 133 -19.59 -3.58 -1.36
N GLU A 134 -18.82 -4.44 -2.03
CA GLU A 134 -17.60 -5.01 -1.46
C GLU A 134 -16.52 -3.93 -1.27
N ILE A 135 -16.36 -2.99 -2.22
CA ILE A 135 -15.46 -1.83 -2.07
C ILE A 135 -15.87 -0.99 -0.85
N VAL A 136 -17.16 -0.67 -0.72
CA VAL A 136 -17.70 0.08 0.43
C VAL A 136 -17.38 -0.64 1.75
N SER A 137 -17.62 -1.94 1.82
CA SER A 137 -17.42 -2.73 3.03
C SER A 137 -15.93 -2.84 3.40
N CYS A 138 -15.04 -3.05 2.42
CA CYS A 138 -13.59 -3.05 2.63
C CYS A 138 -13.05 -1.68 3.05
N CYS A 139 -13.60 -0.58 2.50
CA CYS A 139 -13.26 0.77 2.94
C CYS A 139 -13.62 0.99 4.41
N LYS A 140 -14.82 0.55 4.85
CA LYS A 140 -15.24 0.64 6.24
C LYS A 140 -14.33 -0.18 7.16
N ALA A 141 -13.98 -1.40 6.76
CA ALA A 141 -13.04 -2.25 7.48
C ALA A 141 -11.67 -1.57 7.65
N ALA A 142 -11.15 -0.91 6.59
CA ALA A 142 -9.89 -0.19 6.65
C ALA A 142 -9.94 1.01 7.62
N VAL A 143 -11.03 1.79 7.59
CA VAL A 143 -11.26 2.90 8.53
C VAL A 143 -11.33 2.41 9.98
N ASN A 144 -12.13 1.36 10.24
CA ASN A 144 -12.30 0.79 11.57
C ASN A 144 -11.00 0.20 12.14
N ALA A 145 -10.16 -0.36 11.27
CA ALA A 145 -8.85 -0.90 11.64
C ALA A 145 -7.78 0.17 11.86
N GLY A 146 -8.07 1.45 11.59
CA GLY A 146 -7.17 2.57 11.82
C GLY A 146 -6.12 2.75 10.72
N ALA A 147 -6.35 2.27 9.49
CA ALA A 147 -5.49 2.58 8.35
C ALA A 147 -5.48 4.08 8.04
N ASP A 148 -4.47 4.53 7.30
CA ASP A 148 -4.34 5.94 6.91
C ASP A 148 -4.89 6.20 5.50
N PHE A 149 -4.83 5.18 4.64
CA PHE A 149 -5.30 5.24 3.24
C PHE A 149 -6.01 3.96 2.82
N VAL A 150 -6.94 4.10 1.89
CA VAL A 150 -7.37 3.04 0.99
C VAL A 150 -6.74 3.26 -0.39
N LYS A 151 -6.28 2.19 -1.03
CA LYS A 151 -5.61 2.21 -2.34
C LYS A 151 -6.34 1.28 -3.31
N THR A 152 -6.46 1.68 -4.58
CA THR A 152 -7.30 0.94 -5.53
C THR A 152 -6.71 -0.40 -5.93
N SER A 153 -5.43 -0.46 -6.29
CA SER A 153 -4.94 -1.56 -7.13
C SER A 153 -3.48 -1.87 -6.88
N THR A 154 -3.11 -3.14 -7.13
CA THR A 154 -1.71 -3.60 -7.10
C THR A 154 -0.93 -3.23 -8.37
N GLY A 155 -1.62 -3.12 -9.53
CA GLY A 155 -0.99 -3.04 -10.85
C GLY A 155 -0.60 -4.41 -11.43
N PHE A 156 -0.89 -5.51 -10.72
CA PHE A 156 -0.58 -6.89 -11.13
C PHE A 156 -1.83 -7.73 -11.42
N SER A 157 -3.01 -7.10 -11.48
CA SER A 157 -4.29 -7.73 -11.80
C SER A 157 -4.81 -7.24 -13.16
N LYS A 158 -6.07 -7.58 -13.47
CA LYS A 158 -6.72 -7.28 -14.76
C LYS A 158 -7.11 -5.81 -14.97
N GLY A 159 -7.00 -4.97 -13.94
CA GLY A 159 -7.38 -3.54 -14.04
C GLY A 159 -6.71 -2.71 -12.96
N GLY A 160 -6.68 -1.39 -13.18
CA GLY A 160 -6.16 -0.37 -12.29
C GLY A 160 -7.26 0.55 -11.75
N ALA A 161 -6.88 1.75 -11.33
CA ALA A 161 -7.80 2.75 -10.82
C ALA A 161 -8.80 3.20 -11.87
N THR A 162 -10.05 3.38 -11.44
CA THR A 162 -11.11 4.02 -12.22
C THR A 162 -11.68 5.20 -11.45
N THR A 163 -12.19 6.21 -12.16
CA THR A 163 -12.88 7.35 -11.52
C THR A 163 -14.06 6.89 -10.68
N HIS A 164 -14.77 5.84 -11.14
CA HIS A 164 -15.88 5.22 -10.43
C HIS A 164 -15.45 4.64 -9.08
N ALA A 165 -14.44 3.76 -9.06
CA ALA A 165 -13.94 3.15 -7.82
C ALA A 165 -13.39 4.22 -6.85
N VAL A 166 -12.60 5.18 -7.35
CA VAL A 166 -12.06 6.27 -6.53
C VAL A 166 -13.18 7.12 -5.91
N LYS A 167 -14.27 7.38 -6.66
CA LYS A 167 -15.43 8.09 -6.13
C LYS A 167 -16.11 7.30 -5.01
N ILE A 168 -16.37 6.00 -5.19
CA ILE A 168 -16.97 5.14 -4.15
C ILE A 168 -16.10 5.15 -2.88
N MET A 169 -14.80 4.95 -3.06
CA MET A 169 -13.85 4.96 -1.94
C MET A 169 -13.91 6.29 -1.19
N ARG A 170 -13.82 7.43 -1.92
CA ARG A 170 -13.87 8.76 -1.32
C ARG A 170 -15.19 9.03 -0.59
N ASP A 171 -16.31 8.70 -1.22
CA ASP A 171 -17.64 8.89 -0.62
C ASP A 171 -17.81 8.04 0.66
N THR A 172 -17.16 6.87 0.71
CA THR A 172 -17.23 5.96 1.87
C THR A 172 -16.34 6.40 3.02
N VAL A 173 -15.09 6.78 2.75
CA VAL A 173 -14.12 7.09 3.82
C VAL A 173 -14.17 8.56 4.28
N GLY A 174 -14.90 9.41 3.56
CA GLY A 174 -15.04 10.83 3.89
C GLY A 174 -13.82 11.68 3.45
N PRO A 175 -13.86 12.99 3.70
CA PRO A 175 -12.92 13.95 3.11
C PRO A 175 -11.50 13.89 3.69
N ASN A 176 -11.34 13.43 4.92
CA ASN A 176 -10.08 13.49 5.66
C ASN A 176 -9.24 12.22 5.60
N PHE A 177 -9.79 11.12 5.12
CA PHE A 177 -9.07 9.86 4.98
C PHE A 177 -8.33 9.80 3.63
N GLY A 178 -7.17 9.16 3.57
CA GLY A 178 -6.40 9.06 2.34
C GLY A 178 -7.06 8.14 1.30
N VAL A 179 -7.11 8.56 0.03
CA VAL A 179 -7.51 7.72 -1.11
C VAL A 179 -6.43 7.80 -2.17
N LYS A 180 -5.88 6.64 -2.53
CA LYS A 180 -4.81 6.52 -3.52
C LYS A 180 -5.26 5.76 -4.75
N ALA A 181 -5.15 6.41 -5.90
CA ALA A 181 -5.32 5.78 -7.21
C ALA A 181 -4.00 5.15 -7.66
N SER A 182 -4.02 3.93 -8.18
CA SER A 182 -2.85 3.17 -8.64
C SER A 182 -3.21 2.07 -9.63
N GLY A 183 -2.19 1.47 -10.28
CA GLY A 183 -2.31 0.35 -11.21
C GLY A 183 -2.26 0.71 -12.67
#